data_9d351656f43f0edb590ae7baa3b55dcd
#
_entry.id   9d351656f43f0edb590ae7baa3b55dcd
#
_cell.length_a   1.000
_cell.length_b   1.000
_cell.length_c   1.000
_cell.angle_alpha   90.00
_cell.angle_beta   90.00
_cell.angle_gamma   90.00
#
_symmetry.space_group_name_H-M   'P 1'
#
loop_
_entity.id
_entity.type
_entity.pdbx_description
1 polymer ?
#
loop_
_entity_poly.entity_id
_entity_poly.type
_entity_poly.pdbx_seq_one_letter_code
_entity_poly.pdbx_strand_id
1 'polypeptide(L)'
;MSTTEELQNLVLTTLDVRGTILNTKDLVTSDNKEVDQLALLGALKSLSIADKEMVKYETIEEEVWILTDEGNEIANKGSHEAKVFDAIPIGEEGIAISALHEILGETAKIGQGKAFKNKWITKNGDNLVRAVDSIIDQTRIDLEAIRSTGTHSDPKVLSELRKRKLCDKHKVISYSVSKGSKFSLTIEKQARDVTFEMLQSGEWKKANFKKYNFDALGIPPSGGHLHPLLKVREEFRQIFFEMGFEEMPTNKFVESSFWNFDSLFQPQQHPARDAHDTFFLKDPAICTQFPTEYLERVKEVHSVGGYGSIGYGYDWKIEEAQKLILRTHTTAVSSLMLYKLAQQKEFKPVKYFSIDRVFRNETVDATHLAEFHQVEGVIADKGLTLGDLIGFMNTFFNKMGVKNLRFKPAYNPYTEPSLGKWVELGNSGMFRPEMLEPMGLDPDVRVIAWGLSLERPTMIKYGINNIRELLGHKVNLTMIQNNPICLF
;
A
#
# COMPACT_ATOMS: atom_id res chain seq x y z
N MET A 1 -18.59 23.48 13.86
CA MET A 1 -17.25 24.07 14.10
C MET A 1 -17.24 25.40 13.41
N SER A 2 -16.86 26.47 14.11
CA SER A 2 -16.76 27.81 13.50
C SER A 2 -15.63 27.82 12.48
N THR A 3 -15.85 28.45 11.35
CA THR A 3 -14.81 28.58 10.31
C THR A 3 -13.67 29.48 10.78
N THR A 4 -12.48 29.32 10.21
CA THR A 4 -11.33 30.19 10.56
C THR A 4 -11.63 31.65 10.31
N GLU A 5 -12.41 31.98 9.27
CA GLU A 5 -12.83 33.36 8.97
C GLU A 5 -13.77 33.92 10.05
N GLU A 6 -14.71 33.12 10.55
CA GLU A 6 -15.60 33.53 11.66
C GLU A 6 -14.82 33.82 12.94
N LEU A 7 -13.82 32.99 13.28
CA LEU A 7 -12.97 33.19 14.45
C LEU A 7 -12.06 34.42 14.30
N GLN A 8 -11.54 34.67 13.11
CA GLN A 8 -10.77 35.90 12.82
C GLN A 8 -11.62 37.15 13.00
N ASN A 9 -12.84 37.15 12.44
CA ASN A 9 -13.76 38.26 12.59
C ASN A 9 -14.18 38.48 14.05
N LEU A 10 -14.44 37.40 14.79
CA LEU A 10 -14.77 37.48 16.21
C LEU A 10 -13.64 38.15 17.02
N VAL A 11 -12.39 37.74 16.79
CA VAL A 11 -11.22 38.34 17.43
C VAL A 11 -11.09 39.83 17.10
N LEU A 12 -11.16 40.18 15.80
CA LEU A 12 -11.00 41.57 15.37
C LEU A 12 -12.11 42.47 15.88
N THR A 13 -13.37 42.04 15.81
CA THR A 13 -14.50 42.84 16.32
C THR A 13 -14.44 42.98 17.83
N THR A 14 -14.05 41.92 18.56
CA THR A 14 -13.89 42.00 20.02
C THR A 14 -12.74 42.96 20.43
N LEU A 15 -11.62 42.90 19.70
CA LEU A 15 -10.49 43.83 19.90
C LEU A 15 -10.86 45.26 19.56
N ASP A 16 -11.71 45.46 18.58
CA ASP A 16 -12.13 46.85 18.24
C ASP A 16 -12.94 47.48 19.35
N VAL A 17 -13.85 46.71 19.96
CA VAL A 17 -14.70 47.16 21.06
C VAL A 17 -13.96 47.25 22.40
N ARG A 18 -13.17 46.24 22.75
CA ARG A 18 -12.54 46.11 24.11
C ARG A 18 -11.10 46.61 24.16
N GLY A 19 -10.43 46.84 23.03
CA GLY A 19 -9.01 47.18 22.96
C GLY A 19 -8.08 46.03 23.16
N THR A 20 -8.34 45.17 24.15
CA THR A 20 -7.58 43.96 24.48
C THR A 20 -8.52 42.83 24.89
N ILE A 21 -8.11 41.59 24.65
CA ILE A 21 -8.76 40.38 25.15
C ILE A 21 -7.80 39.82 26.20
N LEU A 22 -8.16 39.88 27.47
CA LEU A 22 -7.30 39.41 28.57
C LEU A 22 -7.19 37.89 28.59
N ASN A 23 -8.29 37.19 28.33
CA ASN A 23 -8.32 35.73 28.23
C ASN A 23 -9.31 35.31 27.16
N THR A 24 -8.84 34.47 26.21
CA THR A 24 -9.71 33.96 25.13
C THR A 24 -10.73 32.91 25.56
N LYS A 25 -10.65 32.40 26.79
CA LYS A 25 -11.73 31.55 27.37
C LYS A 25 -13.06 32.33 27.50
N ASP A 26 -12.99 33.63 27.65
CA ASP A 26 -14.18 34.49 27.80
C ASP A 26 -14.84 34.80 26.45
N LEU A 27 -14.28 34.30 25.34
CA LEU A 27 -14.88 34.48 24.03
C LEU A 27 -15.96 33.42 23.80
N VAL A 28 -17.11 33.89 23.35
CA VAL A 28 -18.21 33.03 22.92
C VAL A 28 -18.54 33.31 21.46
N THR A 29 -18.97 32.28 20.76
CA THR A 29 -19.44 32.41 19.36
C THR A 29 -20.79 33.11 19.34
N SER A 30 -21.26 33.53 18.16
CA SER A 30 -22.62 34.08 17.95
C SER A 30 -23.74 33.20 18.50
N ASP A 31 -23.52 31.89 18.55
CA ASP A 31 -24.45 30.90 19.09
C ASP A 31 -24.28 30.67 20.61
N ASN A 32 -23.55 31.52 21.28
CA ASN A 32 -23.26 31.46 22.72
C ASN A 32 -22.55 30.17 23.18
N LYS A 33 -21.69 29.60 22.28
CA LYS A 33 -20.85 28.44 22.58
C LYS A 33 -19.43 28.88 22.86
N GLU A 34 -18.76 28.13 23.74
CA GLU A 34 -17.32 28.31 24.00
C GLU A 34 -16.49 28.11 22.71
N VAL A 35 -15.45 28.93 22.55
CA VAL A 35 -14.55 28.87 21.41
C VAL A 35 -13.48 27.80 21.61
N ASP A 36 -13.33 26.91 20.64
CA ASP A 36 -12.23 25.95 20.61
C ASP A 36 -10.89 26.69 20.52
N GLN A 37 -10.09 26.59 21.56
CA GLN A 37 -8.81 27.31 21.68
C GLN A 37 -7.77 26.83 20.64
N LEU A 38 -7.85 25.56 20.18
CA LEU A 38 -6.96 25.04 19.14
C LEU A 38 -7.29 25.66 17.75
N ALA A 39 -8.57 25.73 17.41
CA ALA A 39 -9.03 26.39 16.20
C ALA A 39 -8.71 27.89 16.22
N LEU A 40 -8.89 28.53 17.39
CA LEU A 40 -8.58 29.93 17.62
C LEU A 40 -7.09 30.25 17.43
N LEU A 41 -6.20 29.37 17.88
CA LEU A 41 -4.76 29.51 17.65
C LEU A 41 -4.43 29.62 16.16
N GLY A 42 -5.09 28.82 15.32
CA GLY A 42 -4.95 28.91 13.86
C GLY A 42 -5.33 30.29 13.32
N ALA A 43 -6.44 30.86 13.82
CA ALA A 43 -6.89 32.19 13.46
C ALA A 43 -5.91 33.28 13.94
N LEU A 44 -5.44 33.21 15.19
CA LEU A 44 -4.47 34.14 15.79
C LEU A 44 -3.14 34.11 15.04
N LYS A 45 -2.59 32.91 14.75
CA LYS A 45 -1.37 32.77 13.92
C LYS A 45 -1.52 33.44 12.56
N SER A 46 -2.65 33.27 11.90
CA SER A 46 -2.91 33.87 10.60
C SER A 46 -2.99 35.41 10.65
N LEU A 47 -3.49 35.99 11.74
CA LEU A 47 -3.57 37.44 11.96
C LEU A 47 -2.25 38.06 12.44
N SER A 48 -1.38 37.28 13.09
CA SER A 48 -0.11 37.75 13.67
C SER A 48 1.10 37.61 12.75
N ILE A 49 0.93 37.05 11.54
CA ILE A 49 2.03 36.90 10.57
C ILE A 49 2.66 38.27 10.29
N ALA A 50 3.98 38.31 10.17
CA ALA A 50 4.79 39.55 10.04
C ALA A 50 4.29 40.51 8.94
N ASP A 51 3.75 40.00 7.83
CA ASP A 51 3.18 40.85 6.77
C ASP A 51 1.86 41.53 7.17
N LYS A 52 1.10 40.92 8.07
CA LYS A 52 -0.21 41.42 8.53
C LYS A 52 -0.15 42.16 9.84
N GLU A 53 0.61 41.67 10.81
CA GLU A 53 0.75 42.22 12.20
C GLU A 53 -0.56 42.87 12.76
N MET A 54 -1.70 42.23 12.47
CA MET A 54 -3.02 42.75 12.88
C MET A 54 -3.25 42.53 14.38
N VAL A 55 -2.72 41.44 14.92
CA VAL A 55 -2.82 41.13 16.36
C VAL A 55 -1.49 40.63 16.91
N LYS A 56 -1.29 40.85 18.22
CA LYS A 56 -0.25 40.23 19.03
C LYS A 56 -0.95 39.36 20.05
N TYR A 57 -0.41 38.16 20.34
CA TYR A 57 -0.98 37.27 21.34
C TYR A 57 0.11 36.64 22.19
N GLU A 58 -0.23 36.35 23.43
CA GLU A 58 0.59 35.64 24.39
C GLU A 58 -0.17 34.42 24.90
N THR A 59 0.55 33.34 25.13
CA THR A 59 -0.04 32.08 25.61
C THR A 59 -0.21 32.13 27.12
N ILE A 60 -1.39 31.79 27.62
CA ILE A 60 -1.72 31.64 29.03
C ILE A 60 -1.88 30.15 29.26
N GLU A 61 -1.05 29.58 30.15
CA GLU A 61 -1.15 28.20 30.58
C GLU A 61 -1.75 28.16 31.99
N GLU A 62 -2.89 27.53 32.14
CA GLU A 62 -3.51 27.31 33.44
C GLU A 62 -3.60 25.82 33.72
N GLU A 63 -3.31 25.44 34.96
CA GLU A 63 -3.46 24.07 35.41
C GLU A 63 -4.80 23.92 36.16
N VAL A 64 -5.70 23.12 35.61
CA VAL A 64 -6.99 22.82 36.21
C VAL A 64 -7.12 21.35 36.56
N TRP A 65 -7.86 21.05 37.56
CA TRP A 65 -8.20 19.69 37.95
C TRP A 65 -9.54 19.29 37.31
N ILE A 66 -9.53 18.15 36.64
CA ILE A 66 -10.73 17.59 35.97
C ILE A 66 -11.03 16.25 36.58
N LEU A 67 -12.32 15.99 36.83
CA LEU A 67 -12.76 14.70 37.33
C LEU A 67 -12.64 13.62 36.24
N THR A 68 -12.25 12.42 36.65
CA THR A 68 -12.34 11.22 35.81
C THR A 68 -13.81 10.77 35.72
N ASP A 69 -14.07 9.78 34.84
CA ASP A 69 -15.43 9.22 34.73
C ASP A 69 -15.93 8.68 36.09
N GLU A 70 -15.07 7.97 36.83
CA GLU A 70 -15.37 7.48 38.19
C GLU A 70 -15.58 8.65 39.18
N GLY A 71 -14.75 9.69 39.10
CA GLY A 71 -14.90 10.90 39.89
C GLY A 71 -16.25 11.60 39.64
N ASN A 72 -16.67 11.70 38.39
CA ASN A 72 -17.95 12.25 37.98
C ASN A 72 -19.13 11.38 38.49
N GLU A 73 -18.98 10.06 38.42
CA GLU A 73 -20.02 9.16 38.97
C GLU A 73 -20.18 9.32 40.50
N ILE A 74 -19.05 9.42 41.21
CA ILE A 74 -19.09 9.63 42.67
C ILE A 74 -19.69 11.00 43.03
N ALA A 75 -19.33 12.06 42.31
CA ALA A 75 -19.90 13.38 42.50
C ALA A 75 -21.44 13.36 42.34
N ASN A 76 -21.97 12.57 41.40
CA ASN A 76 -23.40 12.50 41.13
C ASN A 76 -24.15 11.54 42.07
N LYS A 77 -23.58 10.37 42.38
CA LYS A 77 -24.25 9.24 43.03
C LYS A 77 -23.74 8.91 44.45
N GLY A 78 -22.81 9.70 44.98
CA GLY A 78 -22.18 9.44 46.29
C GLY A 78 -20.94 8.54 46.20
N SER A 79 -20.06 8.68 47.20
CA SER A 79 -18.82 7.93 47.29
C SER A 79 -19.04 6.44 47.56
N HIS A 80 -18.05 5.62 47.26
CA HIS A 80 -18.11 4.17 47.53
C HIS A 80 -18.30 3.90 49.02
N GLU A 81 -17.65 4.69 49.89
CA GLU A 81 -17.78 4.60 51.35
C GLU A 81 -19.18 4.99 51.83
N ALA A 82 -19.81 6.00 51.21
CA ALA A 82 -21.19 6.38 51.53
C ALA A 82 -22.20 5.31 51.10
N LYS A 83 -22.03 4.76 49.87
CA LYS A 83 -22.88 3.64 49.38
C LYS A 83 -22.79 2.42 50.29
N VAL A 84 -21.59 2.12 50.84
CA VAL A 84 -21.44 1.03 51.83
C VAL A 84 -22.19 1.33 53.11
N PHE A 85 -22.12 2.55 53.62
CA PHE A 85 -22.84 2.98 54.81
C PHE A 85 -24.36 2.91 54.60
N ASP A 86 -24.85 3.37 53.47
CA ASP A 86 -26.30 3.40 53.17
C ASP A 86 -26.88 1.98 53.00
N ALA A 87 -26.07 1.03 52.51
CA ALA A 87 -26.48 -0.36 52.35
C ALA A 87 -26.57 -1.14 53.66
N ILE A 88 -26.00 -0.62 54.77
CA ILE A 88 -26.11 -1.25 56.09
C ILE A 88 -27.40 -0.82 56.77
N PRO A 89 -28.28 -1.75 57.20
CA PRO A 89 -29.51 -1.43 57.92
C PRO A 89 -29.26 -0.71 59.26
N ILE A 90 -30.22 0.12 59.67
CA ILE A 90 -30.19 0.75 60.99
C ILE A 90 -30.57 -0.31 62.02
N GLY A 91 -29.74 -0.55 63.05
CA GLY A 91 -29.97 -1.52 64.12
C GLY A 91 -28.70 -2.35 64.44
N GLU A 92 -28.80 -3.14 65.53
CA GLU A 92 -27.67 -3.93 66.06
C GLU A 92 -27.34 -5.20 65.19
N GLU A 93 -28.27 -5.67 64.38
CA GLU A 93 -28.07 -6.90 63.58
C GLU A 93 -27.16 -6.68 62.40
N GLY A 94 -27.12 -5.47 61.80
CA GLY A 94 -26.25 -5.12 60.69
C GLY A 94 -26.46 -5.97 59.41
N ILE A 95 -25.44 -6.08 58.58
CA ILE A 95 -25.43 -6.89 57.34
C ILE A 95 -24.19 -7.78 57.29
N ALA A 96 -24.34 -9.02 56.83
CA ALA A 96 -23.21 -9.91 56.63
C ALA A 96 -22.28 -9.38 55.50
N ILE A 97 -20.96 -9.50 55.66
CA ILE A 97 -19.98 -9.00 54.68
C ILE A 97 -20.20 -9.63 53.31
N SER A 98 -20.59 -10.92 53.26
CA SER A 98 -20.89 -11.60 52.00
C SER A 98 -22.09 -11.00 51.26
N ALA A 99 -23.17 -10.69 52.00
CA ALA A 99 -24.37 -10.09 51.44
C ALA A 99 -24.13 -8.65 50.95
N LEU A 100 -23.31 -7.87 51.68
CA LEU A 100 -22.89 -6.55 51.23
C LEU A 100 -22.10 -6.59 49.90
N HIS A 101 -21.25 -7.62 49.73
CA HIS A 101 -20.50 -7.85 48.47
C HIS A 101 -21.41 -8.29 47.33
N GLU A 102 -22.46 -9.03 47.58
CA GLU A 102 -23.49 -9.39 46.58
C GLU A 102 -24.28 -8.18 46.10
N ILE A 103 -24.62 -7.26 47.01
CA ILE A 103 -25.42 -6.05 46.69
C ILE A 103 -24.58 -4.98 45.95
N LEU A 104 -23.35 -4.72 46.38
CA LEU A 104 -22.54 -3.59 45.91
C LEU A 104 -21.37 -4.00 45.02
N GLY A 105 -21.09 -5.30 44.86
CA GLY A 105 -20.00 -5.80 44.01
C GLY A 105 -18.63 -5.23 44.41
N GLU A 106 -17.88 -4.72 43.42
CA GLU A 106 -16.56 -4.12 43.67
C GLU A 106 -16.61 -2.86 44.54
N THR A 107 -17.69 -2.10 44.49
CA THR A 107 -17.89 -0.91 45.32
C THR A 107 -17.79 -1.23 46.82
N ALA A 108 -18.26 -2.41 47.23
CA ALA A 108 -18.14 -2.87 48.62
C ALA A 108 -16.68 -2.98 49.07
N LYS A 109 -15.79 -3.58 48.24
CA LYS A 109 -14.36 -3.75 48.56
C LYS A 109 -13.65 -2.41 48.74
N ILE A 110 -13.93 -1.48 47.83
CA ILE A 110 -13.25 -0.16 47.80
C ILE A 110 -13.79 0.71 48.97
N GLY A 111 -15.11 0.75 49.14
CA GLY A 111 -15.75 1.63 50.11
C GLY A 111 -15.63 1.17 51.57
N GLN A 112 -15.61 -0.15 51.82
CA GLN A 112 -15.57 -0.70 53.18
C GLN A 112 -14.35 -0.24 53.97
N GLY A 113 -13.17 -0.29 53.36
CA GLY A 113 -11.91 0.12 54.01
C GLY A 113 -11.94 1.58 54.48
N LYS A 114 -12.52 2.48 53.67
CA LYS A 114 -12.60 3.91 54.00
C LYS A 114 -13.73 4.20 54.96
N ALA A 115 -14.87 3.50 54.87
CA ALA A 115 -15.93 3.60 55.83
C ALA A 115 -15.47 3.18 57.27
N PHE A 116 -14.63 2.15 57.38
CA PHE A 116 -13.96 1.81 58.64
C PHE A 116 -13.03 2.91 59.14
N LYS A 117 -12.16 3.42 58.22
CA LYS A 117 -11.23 4.50 58.58
C LYS A 117 -11.94 5.76 59.06
N ASN A 118 -13.09 6.05 58.48
CA ASN A 118 -13.93 7.18 58.88
C ASN A 118 -14.74 6.91 60.15
N LYS A 119 -14.68 5.69 60.72
CA LYS A 119 -15.46 5.25 61.88
C LYS A 119 -16.98 5.31 61.65
N TRP A 120 -17.42 5.14 60.41
CA TRP A 120 -18.85 5.12 60.06
C TRP A 120 -19.48 3.76 60.30
N ILE A 121 -18.65 2.71 60.23
CA ILE A 121 -19.07 1.32 60.42
C ILE A 121 -18.13 0.59 61.37
N THR A 122 -18.65 -0.40 62.09
CA THR A 122 -17.89 -1.32 62.94
C THR A 122 -18.24 -2.75 62.63
N LYS A 123 -17.36 -3.69 63.02
CA LYS A 123 -17.59 -5.12 62.89
C LYS A 123 -18.19 -5.69 64.15
N ASN A 124 -19.32 -6.39 64.02
CA ASN A 124 -19.96 -7.13 65.11
C ASN A 124 -20.06 -8.61 64.66
N GLY A 125 -19.15 -9.46 65.11
CA GLY A 125 -19.03 -10.83 64.60
C GLY A 125 -18.67 -10.86 63.12
N ASP A 126 -19.48 -11.50 62.27
CA ASP A 126 -19.34 -11.54 60.79
C ASP A 126 -20.17 -10.48 60.08
N ASN A 127 -20.89 -9.64 60.86
CA ASN A 127 -21.73 -8.57 60.34
C ASN A 127 -21.03 -7.21 60.47
N LEU A 128 -21.42 -6.28 59.58
CA LEU A 128 -21.11 -4.85 59.63
C LEU A 128 -22.31 -4.11 60.19
N VAL A 129 -22.07 -3.24 61.18
CA VAL A 129 -23.11 -2.38 61.77
C VAL A 129 -22.71 -0.92 61.65
N ARG A 130 -23.71 -0.02 61.62
CA ARG A 130 -23.43 1.42 61.64
C ARG A 130 -22.89 1.85 62.99
N ALA A 131 -21.80 2.62 62.99
CA ALA A 131 -21.21 3.20 64.20
C ALA A 131 -21.75 4.60 64.49
N VAL A 132 -22.42 5.22 63.51
CA VAL A 132 -23.05 6.55 63.60
C VAL A 132 -24.41 6.53 62.91
N ASP A 133 -25.30 7.46 63.29
CA ASP A 133 -26.67 7.52 62.75
C ASP A 133 -26.70 8.18 61.33
N SER A 134 -25.80 9.12 61.06
CA SER A 134 -25.72 9.85 59.80
C SER A 134 -24.26 10.19 59.43
N ILE A 135 -24.02 10.37 58.15
CA ILE A 135 -22.71 10.70 57.61
C ILE A 135 -22.76 11.94 56.72
N ILE A 136 -21.61 12.59 56.58
CA ILE A 136 -21.37 13.61 55.59
C ILE A 136 -20.39 13.02 54.58
N ASP A 137 -20.81 12.89 53.32
CA ASP A 137 -19.96 12.38 52.23
C ASP A 137 -18.99 13.48 51.74
N GLN A 138 -17.92 13.65 52.52
CA GLN A 138 -16.90 14.67 52.22
C GLN A 138 -16.25 14.44 50.83
N THR A 139 -16.05 13.18 50.42
CA THR A 139 -15.47 12.86 49.12
C THR A 139 -16.33 13.40 47.98
N ARG A 140 -17.64 13.28 48.10
CA ARG A 140 -18.58 13.83 47.10
C ARG A 140 -18.50 15.36 47.07
N ILE A 141 -18.52 16.00 48.22
CA ILE A 141 -18.47 17.48 48.35
C ILE A 141 -17.16 18.00 47.73
N ASP A 142 -16.02 17.37 48.01
CA ASP A 142 -14.72 17.77 47.48
C ASP A 142 -14.68 17.61 45.95
N LEU A 143 -15.23 16.54 45.38
CA LEU A 143 -15.33 16.34 43.93
C LEU A 143 -16.28 17.34 43.27
N GLU A 144 -17.40 17.67 43.88
CA GLU A 144 -18.31 18.73 43.39
C GLU A 144 -17.64 20.11 43.40
N ALA A 145 -16.83 20.42 44.43
CA ALA A 145 -16.02 21.63 44.47
C ALA A 145 -15.00 21.68 43.35
N ILE A 146 -14.27 20.58 43.11
CA ILE A 146 -13.31 20.49 41.99
C ILE A 146 -14.01 20.63 40.64
N ARG A 147 -15.18 20.01 40.46
CA ARG A 147 -15.95 20.12 39.21
C ARG A 147 -16.39 21.55 38.90
N SER A 148 -16.77 22.30 39.94
CA SER A 148 -17.27 23.67 39.78
C SER A 148 -16.15 24.72 39.62
N THR A 149 -15.02 24.55 40.30
CA THR A 149 -13.96 25.57 40.39
C THR A 149 -12.68 25.19 39.63
N GLY A 150 -12.55 23.92 39.20
CA GLY A 150 -11.28 23.41 38.58
C GLY A 150 -10.12 23.28 39.59
N THR A 151 -10.37 23.47 40.89
CA THR A 151 -9.37 23.40 41.95
C THR A 151 -9.99 23.04 43.29
N HIS A 152 -9.19 22.87 44.31
CA HIS A 152 -9.64 22.70 45.70
C HIS A 152 -8.73 23.49 46.64
N SER A 153 -9.30 24.06 47.70
CA SER A 153 -8.55 24.91 48.66
C SER A 153 -7.46 24.16 49.44
N ASP A 154 -7.62 22.86 49.66
CA ASP A 154 -6.61 22.02 50.32
C ASP A 154 -5.87 21.14 49.32
N PRO A 155 -4.53 21.37 49.13
CA PRO A 155 -3.70 20.56 48.24
C PRO A 155 -3.59 19.07 48.64
N LYS A 156 -3.84 18.74 49.94
CA LYS A 156 -3.78 17.35 50.41
C LYS A 156 -4.97 16.57 49.90
N VAL A 157 -6.13 17.18 49.81
CA VAL A 157 -7.33 16.58 49.23
C VAL A 157 -7.12 16.27 47.75
N LEU A 158 -6.59 17.21 46.99
CA LEU A 158 -6.25 16.99 45.58
C LEU A 158 -5.29 15.82 45.40
N SER A 159 -4.25 15.73 46.23
CA SER A 159 -3.27 14.64 46.19
C SER A 159 -3.90 13.29 46.52
N GLU A 160 -4.83 13.25 47.51
CA GLU A 160 -5.53 12.02 47.87
C GLU A 160 -6.49 11.57 46.78
N LEU A 161 -7.30 12.49 46.24
CA LEU A 161 -8.24 12.19 45.16
C LEU A 161 -7.56 11.73 43.89
N ARG A 162 -6.37 12.32 43.58
CA ARG A 162 -5.53 11.87 42.46
C ARG A 162 -4.97 10.46 42.67
N LYS A 163 -4.49 10.13 43.88
CA LYS A 163 -4.06 8.76 44.23
C LYS A 163 -5.19 7.75 44.06
N ARG A 164 -6.44 8.17 44.33
CA ARG A 164 -7.65 7.37 44.09
C ARG A 164 -8.10 7.36 42.61
N LYS A 165 -7.40 8.07 41.72
CA LYS A 165 -7.75 8.23 40.30
C LYS A 165 -9.11 8.88 40.06
N LEU A 166 -9.60 9.70 40.98
CA LEU A 166 -10.89 10.38 40.88
C LEU A 166 -10.79 11.75 40.18
N CYS A 167 -9.61 12.34 40.17
CA CYS A 167 -9.31 13.56 39.40
C CYS A 167 -7.89 13.51 38.86
N ASP A 168 -7.63 14.25 37.79
CA ASP A 168 -6.29 14.44 37.25
C ASP A 168 -6.07 15.90 36.87
N LYS A 169 -4.80 16.27 36.73
CA LYS A 169 -4.35 17.62 36.45
C LYS A 169 -4.22 17.79 34.93
N HIS A 170 -4.92 18.74 34.37
CA HIS A 170 -4.86 19.08 32.97
C HIS A 170 -4.36 20.50 32.76
N LYS A 171 -3.53 20.68 31.71
CA LYS A 171 -3.15 22.01 31.25
C LYS A 171 -4.17 22.52 30.26
N VAL A 172 -4.76 23.66 30.54
CA VAL A 172 -5.65 24.39 29.64
C VAL A 172 -4.91 25.58 29.09
N ILE A 173 -4.86 25.66 27.77
CA ILE A 173 -4.18 26.72 27.05
C ILE A 173 -5.23 27.72 26.57
N SER A 174 -4.98 28.99 26.83
CA SER A 174 -5.74 30.13 26.31
C SER A 174 -4.76 31.24 25.89
N TYR A 175 -5.29 32.33 25.41
CA TYR A 175 -4.44 33.40 24.88
C TYR A 175 -4.92 34.78 25.39
N SER A 176 -3.96 35.66 25.64
CA SER A 176 -4.17 37.10 25.74
C SER A 176 -3.93 37.70 24.36
N VAL A 177 -4.79 38.58 23.88
CA VAL A 177 -4.69 39.14 22.53
C VAL A 177 -4.80 40.67 22.60
N SER A 178 -3.89 41.36 21.88
CA SER A 178 -3.86 42.82 21.76
C SER A 178 -3.79 43.24 20.30
N LYS A 179 -4.16 44.53 20.02
CA LYS A 179 -4.04 45.09 18.68
C LYS A 179 -2.58 45.15 18.24
N GLY A 180 -2.31 44.72 17.00
CA GLY A 180 -1.01 44.83 16.35
C GLY A 180 -0.81 46.20 15.68
N SER A 181 0.38 46.38 15.08
CA SER A 181 0.76 47.66 14.44
C SER A 181 -0.09 48.00 13.20
N LYS A 182 -0.63 46.97 12.53
CA LYS A 182 -1.47 47.08 11.33
C LYS A 182 -2.90 46.56 11.59
N PHE A 183 -3.42 46.85 12.77
CA PHE A 183 -4.78 46.45 13.11
C PHE A 183 -5.82 47.06 12.14
N SER A 184 -6.68 46.22 11.61
CA SER A 184 -7.82 46.60 10.74
C SER A 184 -8.96 45.61 10.93
N LEU A 185 -10.21 46.05 10.80
CA LEU A 185 -11.38 45.16 10.81
C LEU A 185 -11.51 44.36 9.50
N THR A 186 -10.89 44.83 8.41
CA THR A 186 -10.92 44.16 7.12
C THR A 186 -9.61 43.41 6.88
N ILE A 187 -9.72 42.11 6.58
CA ILE A 187 -8.58 41.31 6.21
C ILE A 187 -8.37 41.40 4.71
N GLU A 188 -7.32 42.11 4.27
CA GLU A 188 -6.95 42.10 2.87
C GLU A 188 -6.52 40.72 2.42
N LYS A 189 -7.27 40.13 1.48
CA LYS A 189 -6.91 38.86 0.85
C LYS A 189 -5.86 39.11 -0.23
N GLN A 190 -4.62 38.71 0.02
CA GLN A 190 -3.59 38.75 -1.01
C GLN A 190 -3.88 37.70 -2.09
N ALA A 191 -3.83 38.09 -3.35
CA ALA A 191 -3.94 37.20 -4.49
C ALA A 191 -2.69 36.24 -4.50
N ARG A 192 -2.92 34.97 -4.79
CA ARG A 192 -1.84 33.98 -4.90
C ARG A 192 -1.42 33.74 -6.34
N ASP A 193 -2.39 33.80 -7.24
CA ASP A 193 -2.23 33.54 -8.66
C ASP A 193 -2.91 34.64 -9.47
N VAL A 194 -2.50 34.81 -10.73
CA VAL A 194 -3.16 35.68 -11.69
C VAL A 194 -4.20 34.85 -12.43
N THR A 195 -5.49 35.18 -12.23
CA THR A 195 -6.57 34.47 -12.93
C THR A 195 -6.80 35.09 -14.32
N PHE A 196 -7.50 34.36 -15.20
CA PHE A 196 -7.85 34.81 -16.52
C PHE A 196 -8.72 36.11 -16.46
N GLU A 197 -9.67 36.16 -15.53
CA GLU A 197 -10.54 37.32 -15.31
C GLU A 197 -9.73 38.52 -14.87
N MET A 198 -8.73 38.35 -13.99
CA MET A 198 -7.84 39.46 -13.59
C MET A 198 -6.99 39.97 -14.76
N LEU A 199 -6.57 39.09 -15.67
CA LEU A 199 -5.86 39.50 -16.88
C LEU A 199 -6.77 40.29 -17.81
N GLN A 200 -8.00 39.84 -18.02
CA GLN A 200 -8.97 40.45 -18.92
C GLN A 200 -9.46 41.82 -18.40
N SER A 201 -9.73 41.90 -17.08
CA SER A 201 -10.18 43.19 -16.46
C SER A 201 -9.04 44.17 -16.17
N GLY A 202 -7.79 43.71 -16.18
CA GLY A 202 -6.64 44.54 -15.80
C GLY A 202 -6.47 44.71 -14.28
N GLU A 203 -7.29 44.06 -13.47
CA GLU A 203 -7.24 44.14 -12.00
C GLU A 203 -5.93 43.66 -11.41
N TRP A 204 -5.22 42.75 -12.10
CA TRP A 204 -3.89 42.28 -11.67
C TRP A 204 -2.90 43.42 -11.39
N LYS A 205 -3.06 44.60 -12.06
CA LYS A 205 -2.19 45.76 -11.84
C LYS A 205 -2.40 46.44 -10.48
N LYS A 206 -3.58 46.25 -9.88
CA LYS A 206 -3.97 46.85 -8.60
C LYS A 206 -4.00 45.81 -7.47
N ALA A 207 -4.00 44.51 -7.79
CA ALA A 207 -4.09 43.46 -6.83
C ALA A 207 -2.82 43.35 -5.97
N ASN A 208 -3.03 43.17 -4.67
CA ASN A 208 -1.93 42.91 -3.75
C ASN A 208 -1.58 41.42 -3.80
N PHE A 209 -0.45 41.07 -4.40
CA PHE A 209 0.02 39.68 -4.51
C PHE A 209 0.86 39.34 -3.32
N LYS A 210 0.70 38.06 -2.87
CA LYS A 210 1.58 37.46 -1.88
C LYS A 210 3.01 37.40 -2.44
N LYS A 211 4.00 37.88 -1.67
CA LYS A 211 5.41 37.78 -2.07
C LYS A 211 5.79 36.31 -2.27
N TYR A 212 6.40 36.03 -3.40
CA TYR A 212 6.93 34.72 -3.70
C TYR A 212 8.19 34.44 -2.86
N ASN A 213 8.23 33.30 -2.20
CA ASN A 213 9.42 32.88 -1.45
C ASN A 213 10.35 32.08 -2.36
N PHE A 214 11.34 32.73 -2.92
CA PHE A 214 12.35 32.11 -3.78
C PHE A 214 13.35 31.23 -2.99
N ASP A 215 13.43 31.40 -1.69
CA ASP A 215 14.33 30.60 -0.81
C ASP A 215 13.67 29.28 -0.36
N ALA A 216 12.40 29.07 -0.69
CA ALA A 216 11.72 27.81 -0.39
C ALA A 216 12.23 26.70 -1.31
N LEU A 217 12.96 25.75 -0.76
CA LEU A 217 13.45 24.58 -1.49
C LEU A 217 12.32 23.66 -1.98
N GLY A 218 11.12 23.81 -1.44
CA GLY A 218 10.00 22.90 -1.71
C GLY A 218 10.22 21.52 -1.08
N ILE A 219 9.28 20.61 -1.35
CA ILE A 219 9.43 19.21 -0.94
C ILE A 219 10.10 18.49 -2.13
N PRO A 220 11.28 17.89 -1.95
CA PRO A 220 11.91 17.13 -3.02
C PRO A 220 10.96 16.01 -3.47
N PRO A 221 10.72 15.85 -4.78
CA PRO A 221 9.87 14.76 -5.27
C PRO A 221 10.51 13.43 -4.90
N SER A 222 9.71 12.50 -4.38
CA SER A 222 10.14 11.13 -4.20
C SER A 222 10.29 10.47 -5.56
N GLY A 223 11.50 10.06 -5.92
CA GLY A 223 11.75 9.30 -7.15
C GLY A 223 11.19 7.88 -7.11
N GLY A 224 10.83 7.40 -5.92
CA GLY A 224 10.47 6.02 -5.70
C GLY A 224 11.65 5.05 -5.89
N HIS A 225 11.34 3.76 -5.92
CA HIS A 225 12.33 2.69 -6.11
C HIS A 225 11.81 1.67 -7.12
N LEU A 226 12.72 0.88 -7.69
CA LEU A 226 12.34 -0.19 -8.62
C LEU A 226 11.47 -1.23 -7.91
N HIS A 227 10.42 -1.65 -8.58
CA HIS A 227 9.60 -2.81 -8.18
C HIS A 227 10.48 -4.07 -8.05
N PRO A 228 10.19 -5.01 -7.14
CA PRO A 228 10.96 -6.24 -6.96
C PRO A 228 11.20 -7.02 -8.26
N LEU A 229 10.18 -7.16 -9.11
CA LEU A 229 10.32 -7.79 -10.43
C LEU A 229 11.32 -7.04 -11.34
N LEU A 230 11.33 -5.71 -11.29
CA LEU A 230 12.27 -4.92 -12.10
C LEU A 230 13.70 -5.05 -11.60
N LYS A 231 13.92 -5.23 -10.30
CA LYS A 231 15.25 -5.51 -9.73
C LYS A 231 15.77 -6.86 -10.19
N VAL A 232 14.93 -7.90 -10.14
CA VAL A 232 15.30 -9.24 -10.63
C VAL A 232 15.46 -9.25 -12.15
N ARG A 233 14.62 -8.50 -12.89
CA ARG A 233 14.78 -8.33 -14.33
C ARG A 233 16.14 -7.74 -14.68
N GLU A 234 16.56 -6.69 -13.98
CA GLU A 234 17.87 -6.06 -14.21
C GLU A 234 19.03 -7.03 -13.92
N GLU A 235 18.93 -7.79 -12.84
CA GLU A 235 19.89 -8.82 -12.47
C GLU A 235 20.02 -9.90 -13.57
N PHE A 236 18.88 -10.36 -14.12
CA PHE A 236 18.87 -11.32 -15.22
C PHE A 236 19.45 -10.75 -16.51
N ARG A 237 19.09 -9.51 -16.85
CA ARG A 237 19.69 -8.81 -18.01
C ARG A 237 21.20 -8.73 -17.88
N GLN A 238 21.71 -8.38 -16.71
CA GLN A 238 23.16 -8.32 -16.47
C GLN A 238 23.82 -9.69 -16.66
N ILE A 239 23.23 -10.77 -16.15
CA ILE A 239 23.73 -12.15 -16.35
C ILE A 239 23.77 -12.50 -17.84
N PHE A 240 22.71 -12.19 -18.60
CA PHE A 240 22.67 -12.45 -20.05
C PHE A 240 23.75 -11.65 -20.80
N PHE A 241 23.92 -10.38 -20.51
CA PHE A 241 24.96 -9.57 -21.14
C PHE A 241 26.37 -10.09 -20.83
N GLU A 242 26.65 -10.49 -19.58
CA GLU A 242 27.92 -11.12 -19.20
C GLU A 242 28.16 -12.46 -19.92
N MET A 243 27.09 -13.18 -20.29
CA MET A 243 27.18 -14.41 -21.08
C MET A 243 27.21 -14.16 -22.59
N GLY A 244 27.21 -12.89 -23.02
CA GLY A 244 27.32 -12.48 -24.43
C GLY A 244 26.02 -12.58 -25.22
N PHE A 245 24.87 -12.42 -24.56
CA PHE A 245 23.56 -12.40 -25.21
C PHE A 245 23.16 -10.99 -25.63
N GLU A 246 22.35 -10.91 -26.68
CA GLU A 246 21.69 -9.69 -27.17
C GLU A 246 20.18 -9.72 -26.82
N GLU A 247 19.65 -8.60 -26.36
CA GLU A 247 18.23 -8.50 -26.00
C GLU A 247 17.36 -8.34 -27.25
N MET A 248 16.37 -9.23 -27.42
CA MET A 248 15.41 -9.16 -28.51
C MET A 248 14.35 -8.07 -28.28
N PRO A 249 13.86 -7.41 -29.32
CA PRO A 249 12.78 -6.43 -29.19
C PRO A 249 11.45 -7.11 -28.87
N THR A 250 10.85 -6.77 -27.74
CA THR A 250 9.62 -7.40 -27.22
C THR A 250 8.43 -6.45 -27.11
N ASN A 251 8.48 -5.30 -27.76
CA ASN A 251 7.52 -4.20 -27.64
C ASN A 251 6.12 -4.44 -28.24
N LYS A 252 5.83 -5.66 -28.72
CA LYS A 252 4.53 -6.05 -29.28
C LYS A 252 3.89 -7.13 -28.42
N PHE A 253 2.76 -6.82 -27.78
CA PHE A 253 2.00 -7.80 -26.99
C PHE A 253 1.00 -8.58 -27.83
N VAL A 254 0.51 -7.98 -28.92
CA VAL A 254 -0.40 -8.60 -29.87
C VAL A 254 0.41 -9.28 -30.96
N GLU A 255 0.13 -10.54 -31.18
CA GLU A 255 0.79 -11.36 -32.21
C GLU A 255 -0.24 -12.21 -32.97
N SER A 256 0.09 -12.66 -34.17
CA SER A 256 -0.74 -13.62 -34.88
C SER A 256 -0.55 -15.03 -34.32
N SER A 257 -1.56 -15.84 -34.41
CA SER A 257 -1.48 -17.27 -34.09
C SER A 257 -0.42 -17.99 -34.92
N PHE A 258 -0.14 -17.50 -36.14
CA PHE A 258 0.96 -17.99 -36.95
C PHE A 258 2.32 -17.91 -36.22
N TRP A 259 2.72 -16.74 -35.79
CA TRP A 259 4.02 -16.57 -35.11
C TRP A 259 4.04 -17.15 -33.70
N ASN A 260 2.88 -17.17 -33.02
CA ASN A 260 2.80 -17.68 -31.66
C ASN A 260 2.70 -19.21 -31.58
N PHE A 261 2.22 -19.88 -32.65
CA PHE A 261 1.98 -21.33 -32.63
C PHE A 261 2.46 -22.03 -33.90
N ASP A 262 1.94 -21.65 -35.09
CA ASP A 262 2.18 -22.42 -36.32
C ASP A 262 3.67 -22.44 -36.70
N SER A 263 4.36 -21.31 -36.60
CA SER A 263 5.82 -21.20 -36.84
C SER A 263 6.65 -22.01 -35.86
N LEU A 264 6.07 -22.42 -34.73
CA LEU A 264 6.68 -23.28 -33.71
C LEU A 264 6.31 -24.75 -33.88
N PHE A 265 5.76 -25.13 -35.02
CA PHE A 265 5.30 -26.48 -35.26
C PHE A 265 4.27 -27.00 -34.24
N GLN A 266 3.46 -26.11 -33.64
CA GLN A 266 2.39 -26.49 -32.73
C GLN A 266 1.10 -26.71 -33.51
N PRO A 267 0.47 -27.91 -33.46
CA PRO A 267 -0.71 -28.22 -34.27
C PRO A 267 -1.90 -27.31 -33.93
N GLN A 268 -2.75 -27.06 -34.94
CA GLN A 268 -3.88 -26.13 -34.77
C GLN A 268 -4.96 -26.66 -33.80
N GLN A 269 -5.03 -27.95 -33.57
CA GLN A 269 -5.94 -28.59 -32.59
C GLN A 269 -5.32 -28.71 -31.18
N HIS A 270 -4.16 -28.12 -30.93
CA HIS A 270 -3.55 -28.20 -29.59
C HIS A 270 -4.39 -27.44 -28.56
N PRO A 271 -4.64 -28.02 -27.35
CA PRO A 271 -5.47 -27.38 -26.32
C PRO A 271 -5.02 -25.97 -25.92
N ALA A 272 -3.70 -25.69 -25.90
CA ALA A 272 -3.17 -24.36 -25.59
C ALA A 272 -3.62 -23.26 -26.57
N ARG A 273 -4.20 -23.61 -27.71
CA ARG A 273 -4.79 -22.66 -28.68
C ARG A 273 -6.28 -22.38 -28.42
N ASP A 274 -6.88 -23.05 -27.44
CA ASP A 274 -8.29 -22.84 -27.09
C ASP A 274 -8.47 -21.49 -26.35
N ALA A 275 -9.68 -20.95 -26.45
CA ALA A 275 -10.06 -19.71 -25.80
C ALA A 275 -10.00 -19.78 -24.26
N HIS A 276 -9.90 -20.99 -23.69
CA HIS A 276 -9.70 -21.18 -22.25
C HIS A 276 -8.27 -20.84 -21.81
N ASP A 277 -7.28 -20.99 -22.68
CA ASP A 277 -5.86 -20.76 -22.37
C ASP A 277 -5.27 -19.53 -23.07
N THR A 278 -5.93 -19.04 -24.14
CA THR A 278 -5.43 -17.94 -24.99
C THR A 278 -6.45 -16.81 -25.09
N PHE A 279 -5.98 -15.58 -24.94
CA PHE A 279 -6.79 -14.38 -25.19
C PHE A 279 -6.77 -14.01 -26.67
N PHE A 280 -7.91 -14.17 -27.34
CA PHE A 280 -8.10 -13.73 -28.73
C PHE A 280 -8.58 -12.27 -28.76
N LEU A 281 -8.09 -11.50 -29.74
CA LEU A 281 -8.54 -10.15 -29.97
C LEU A 281 -9.88 -10.15 -30.72
N LYS A 282 -10.72 -9.18 -30.40
CA LYS A 282 -12.04 -9.01 -31.00
C LYS A 282 -12.01 -8.03 -32.16
N ASP A 283 -11.18 -6.98 -32.03
CA ASP A 283 -11.01 -5.94 -33.03
C ASP A 283 -9.62 -5.29 -32.86
N PRO A 284 -8.71 -5.34 -33.85
CA PRO A 284 -8.81 -6.21 -35.03
C PRO A 284 -8.72 -7.71 -34.67
N ALA A 285 -9.50 -8.56 -35.33
CA ALA A 285 -9.54 -9.99 -35.03
C ALA A 285 -8.50 -10.81 -35.81
N ILE A 286 -8.05 -10.33 -36.97
CA ILE A 286 -7.19 -11.06 -37.89
C ILE A 286 -5.98 -10.25 -38.35
N CYS A 287 -4.89 -10.95 -38.58
CA CYS A 287 -3.67 -10.46 -39.23
C CYS A 287 -3.67 -10.89 -40.70
N THR A 288 -3.29 -9.99 -41.61
CA THR A 288 -3.21 -10.29 -43.06
C THR A 288 -1.80 -10.23 -43.61
N GLN A 289 -0.81 -9.90 -42.76
CA GLN A 289 0.57 -9.71 -43.19
C GLN A 289 1.45 -10.87 -42.72
N PHE A 290 1.80 -11.73 -43.67
CA PHE A 290 2.71 -12.87 -43.46
C PHE A 290 3.77 -12.95 -44.58
N PRO A 291 4.97 -13.49 -44.33
CA PRO A 291 5.89 -13.89 -45.39
C PRO A 291 5.29 -15.09 -46.15
N THR A 292 4.75 -14.86 -47.35
CA THR A 292 3.94 -15.84 -48.10
C THR A 292 4.67 -17.16 -48.30
N GLU A 293 5.91 -17.14 -48.78
CA GLU A 293 6.68 -18.35 -49.00
C GLU A 293 6.97 -19.13 -47.71
N TYR A 294 7.18 -18.45 -46.58
CA TYR A 294 7.40 -19.10 -45.31
C TYR A 294 6.10 -19.71 -44.79
N LEU A 295 5.00 -19.00 -44.92
CA LEU A 295 3.66 -19.51 -44.53
C LEU A 295 3.31 -20.81 -45.29
N GLU A 296 3.58 -20.87 -46.61
CA GLU A 296 3.28 -22.09 -47.37
C GLU A 296 4.20 -23.27 -46.95
N ARG A 297 5.50 -23.01 -46.65
CA ARG A 297 6.38 -24.06 -46.11
C ARG A 297 5.90 -24.57 -44.73
N VAL A 298 5.46 -23.69 -43.88
CA VAL A 298 4.90 -24.07 -42.54
C VAL A 298 3.63 -24.89 -42.71
N LYS A 299 2.70 -24.48 -43.58
CA LYS A 299 1.51 -25.24 -43.94
C LYS A 299 1.82 -26.64 -44.45
N GLU A 300 2.78 -26.75 -45.38
CA GLU A 300 3.22 -28.03 -45.96
C GLU A 300 3.74 -28.96 -44.85
N VAL A 301 4.66 -28.50 -44.01
CA VAL A 301 5.23 -29.31 -42.93
C VAL A 301 4.19 -29.77 -41.93
N HIS A 302 3.22 -28.94 -41.61
CA HIS A 302 2.10 -29.34 -40.73
C HIS A 302 1.15 -30.38 -41.38
N SER A 303 0.85 -30.19 -42.66
CA SER A 303 -0.17 -30.99 -43.36
C SER A 303 0.36 -32.33 -43.85
N VAL A 304 1.42 -32.32 -44.62
CA VAL A 304 1.94 -33.52 -45.31
C VAL A 304 3.37 -33.91 -44.87
N GLY A 305 4.01 -33.04 -44.10
CA GLY A 305 5.40 -33.21 -43.66
C GLY A 305 6.40 -32.59 -44.64
N GLY A 306 7.65 -32.82 -44.36
CA GLY A 306 8.81 -32.28 -45.08
C GLY A 306 10.05 -32.28 -44.16
N TYR A 307 11.22 -32.07 -44.73
CA TYR A 307 12.46 -32.00 -43.95
C TYR A 307 12.69 -33.25 -43.07
N GLY A 308 12.34 -34.43 -43.59
CA GLY A 308 12.46 -35.70 -42.86
C GLY A 308 11.30 -36.00 -41.87
N SER A 309 10.34 -35.11 -41.72
CA SER A 309 9.16 -35.30 -40.90
C SER A 309 7.93 -35.73 -41.70
N ILE A 310 7.06 -36.56 -41.12
CA ILE A 310 5.79 -36.94 -41.67
C ILE A 310 4.66 -35.91 -41.44
N GLY A 311 4.97 -34.83 -40.69
CA GLY A 311 3.98 -33.82 -40.28
C GLY A 311 2.93 -34.37 -39.32
N TYR A 312 1.84 -33.63 -39.18
CA TYR A 312 0.70 -34.04 -38.35
C TYR A 312 -0.44 -34.66 -39.17
N GLY A 313 -0.44 -34.54 -40.51
CA GLY A 313 -1.44 -35.16 -41.40
C GLY A 313 -2.85 -34.60 -41.30
N TYR A 314 -2.99 -33.31 -40.95
CA TYR A 314 -4.27 -32.63 -40.86
C TYR A 314 -4.43 -31.50 -41.88
N ASP A 315 -5.68 -31.12 -42.14
CA ASP A 315 -6.01 -29.98 -43.01
C ASP A 315 -5.72 -28.66 -42.30
N TRP A 316 -4.55 -28.09 -42.55
CA TRP A 316 -4.11 -26.83 -41.97
C TRP A 316 -4.90 -25.65 -42.54
N LYS A 317 -5.45 -24.79 -41.70
CA LYS A 317 -6.33 -23.67 -42.06
C LYS A 317 -5.66 -22.34 -41.81
N ILE A 318 -5.70 -21.47 -42.83
CA ILE A 318 -5.13 -20.13 -42.73
C ILE A 318 -5.90 -19.25 -41.75
N GLU A 319 -7.19 -19.44 -41.63
CA GLU A 319 -8.07 -18.70 -40.74
C GLU A 319 -7.66 -18.86 -39.28
N GLU A 320 -7.15 -20.04 -38.90
CA GLU A 320 -6.62 -20.27 -37.54
C GLU A 320 -5.29 -19.55 -37.31
N ALA A 321 -4.42 -19.49 -38.31
CA ALA A 321 -3.12 -18.82 -38.23
C ALA A 321 -3.25 -17.29 -38.23
N GLN A 322 -4.30 -16.76 -38.86
CA GLN A 322 -4.57 -15.32 -38.94
C GLN A 322 -5.11 -14.71 -37.67
N LYS A 323 -5.68 -15.49 -36.74
CA LYS A 323 -6.27 -14.97 -35.50
C LYS A 323 -5.24 -14.18 -34.70
N LEU A 324 -5.61 -12.97 -34.31
CA LEU A 324 -4.80 -12.14 -33.43
C LEU A 324 -5.06 -12.49 -31.96
N ILE A 325 -3.98 -12.59 -31.22
CA ILE A 325 -3.98 -12.99 -29.80
C ILE A 325 -3.06 -12.07 -28.98
N LEU A 326 -3.26 -12.05 -27.67
CA LEU A 326 -2.20 -11.65 -26.76
C LEU A 326 -1.17 -12.81 -26.70
N ARG A 327 0.11 -12.53 -26.95
CA ARG A 327 1.13 -13.58 -27.03
C ARG A 327 1.16 -14.41 -25.72
N THR A 328 1.17 -15.72 -25.85
CA THR A 328 1.15 -16.64 -24.71
C THR A 328 2.56 -16.95 -24.18
N HIS A 329 3.60 -16.63 -24.94
CA HIS A 329 5.00 -16.79 -24.61
C HIS A 329 5.88 -15.87 -25.48
N THR A 330 7.11 -15.63 -25.04
CA THR A 330 8.09 -14.81 -25.78
C THR A 330 8.75 -15.59 -26.91
N THR A 331 8.55 -16.90 -27.03
CA THR A 331 9.06 -17.74 -28.13
C THR A 331 8.52 -17.30 -29.50
N ALA A 332 7.38 -16.62 -29.55
CA ALA A 332 6.89 -15.96 -30.75
C ALA A 332 7.89 -14.91 -31.30
N VAL A 333 8.56 -14.19 -30.39
CA VAL A 333 9.61 -13.23 -30.75
C VAL A 333 10.86 -13.97 -31.21
N SER A 334 11.24 -15.03 -30.52
CA SER A 334 12.38 -15.90 -30.92
C SER A 334 12.19 -16.47 -32.31
N SER A 335 10.99 -16.95 -32.62
CA SER A 335 10.62 -17.44 -33.95
C SER A 335 10.82 -16.37 -35.03
N LEU A 336 10.32 -15.15 -34.81
CA LEU A 336 10.50 -14.03 -35.75
C LEU A 336 11.99 -13.64 -35.93
N MET A 337 12.76 -13.65 -34.83
CA MET A 337 14.17 -13.32 -34.88
C MET A 337 14.99 -14.39 -35.61
N LEU A 338 14.67 -15.67 -35.38
CA LEU A 338 15.29 -16.79 -36.13
C LEU A 338 14.93 -16.76 -37.62
N TYR A 339 13.68 -16.43 -37.96
CA TYR A 339 13.28 -16.20 -39.34
C TYR A 339 14.09 -15.07 -39.98
N LYS A 340 14.28 -13.94 -39.30
CA LYS A 340 15.14 -12.84 -39.80
C LYS A 340 16.60 -13.24 -39.95
N LEU A 341 17.10 -14.06 -39.02
CA LEU A 341 18.45 -14.64 -39.10
C LEU A 341 18.62 -15.50 -40.36
N ALA A 342 17.61 -16.33 -40.66
CA ALA A 342 17.59 -17.18 -41.85
C ALA A 342 17.57 -16.40 -43.18
N GLN A 343 17.09 -15.15 -43.19
CA GLN A 343 17.07 -14.28 -44.37
C GLN A 343 18.41 -13.55 -44.61
N GLN A 344 19.39 -13.71 -43.73
CA GLN A 344 20.73 -13.11 -43.90
C GLN A 344 21.51 -13.87 -44.99
N LYS A 345 22.39 -13.17 -45.70
CA LYS A 345 23.23 -13.77 -46.77
C LYS A 345 24.18 -14.83 -46.23
N GLU A 346 24.62 -14.69 -45.01
CA GLU A 346 25.56 -15.58 -44.34
C GLU A 346 25.06 -15.82 -42.91
N PHE A 347 24.96 -17.09 -42.51
CA PHE A 347 24.61 -17.44 -41.13
C PHE A 347 25.73 -17.03 -40.17
N LYS A 348 25.37 -16.34 -39.11
CA LYS A 348 26.25 -16.02 -37.98
C LYS A 348 25.66 -16.57 -36.70
N PRO A 349 26.48 -17.22 -35.84
CA PRO A 349 26.02 -17.67 -34.54
C PRO A 349 25.46 -16.51 -33.71
N VAL A 350 24.35 -16.75 -33.03
CA VAL A 350 23.69 -15.73 -32.23
C VAL A 350 23.29 -16.27 -30.87
N LYS A 351 23.25 -15.37 -29.87
CA LYS A 351 22.74 -15.62 -28.54
C LYS A 351 21.73 -14.51 -28.22
N TYR A 352 20.47 -14.85 -28.18
CA TYR A 352 19.38 -13.92 -27.95
C TYR A 352 18.71 -14.20 -26.63
N PHE A 353 18.20 -13.15 -25.95
CA PHE A 353 17.31 -13.29 -24.83
C PHE A 353 16.15 -12.29 -24.89
N SER A 354 15.09 -12.60 -24.18
CA SER A 354 13.96 -11.70 -23.98
C SER A 354 13.45 -11.80 -22.56
N ILE A 355 12.95 -10.67 -22.00
CA ILE A 355 12.27 -10.63 -20.72
C ILE A 355 11.09 -9.68 -20.87
N ASP A 356 9.88 -10.22 -21.01
CA ASP A 356 8.68 -9.38 -21.15
C ASP A 356 7.40 -10.15 -20.81
N ARG A 357 6.30 -9.41 -20.82
CA ARG A 357 4.96 -9.91 -20.48
C ARG A 357 4.45 -10.91 -21.49
N VAL A 358 3.77 -11.90 -20.97
CA VAL A 358 2.99 -12.90 -21.69
C VAL A 358 1.65 -13.04 -21.02
N PHE A 359 0.66 -13.58 -21.76
CA PHE A 359 -0.74 -13.57 -21.35
C PHE A 359 -1.33 -14.97 -21.48
N ARG A 360 -2.01 -15.44 -20.43
CA ARG A 360 -2.71 -16.71 -20.42
C ARG A 360 -4.07 -16.58 -19.75
N ASN A 361 -5.09 -17.12 -20.36
CA ASN A 361 -6.46 -17.10 -19.84
C ASN A 361 -6.64 -18.20 -18.79
N GLU A 362 -5.87 -18.10 -17.70
CA GLU A 362 -5.90 -19.06 -16.60
C GLU A 362 -6.65 -18.48 -15.40
N THR A 363 -7.17 -19.35 -14.53
CA THR A 363 -7.78 -18.92 -13.26
C THR A 363 -6.72 -18.28 -12.36
N VAL A 364 -6.99 -17.06 -11.91
CA VAL A 364 -6.08 -16.30 -11.04
C VAL A 364 -6.12 -16.86 -9.61
N ASP A 365 -5.00 -17.41 -9.15
CA ASP A 365 -4.82 -17.95 -7.80
C ASP A 365 -3.52 -17.45 -7.13
N ALA A 366 -3.01 -18.15 -6.13
CA ALA A 366 -1.78 -17.78 -5.43
C ALA A 366 -0.51 -17.99 -6.28
N THR A 367 -0.60 -18.75 -7.37
CA THR A 367 0.53 -19.18 -8.21
C THR A 367 0.38 -18.82 -9.69
N HIS A 368 -0.84 -18.45 -10.12
CA HIS A 368 -1.16 -18.12 -11.51
C HIS A 368 -1.75 -16.73 -11.65
N LEU A 369 -1.31 -16.04 -12.71
CA LEU A 369 -1.83 -14.74 -13.13
C LEU A 369 -2.21 -14.79 -14.62
N ALA A 370 -3.17 -13.96 -15.02
CA ALA A 370 -3.55 -13.79 -16.43
C ALA A 370 -2.45 -13.13 -17.27
N GLU A 371 -1.57 -12.35 -16.64
CA GLU A 371 -0.33 -11.82 -17.24
C GLU A 371 0.83 -12.06 -16.27
N PHE A 372 1.99 -12.41 -16.83
CA PHE A 372 3.24 -12.57 -16.10
C PHE A 372 4.42 -12.34 -17.04
N HIS A 373 5.66 -12.32 -16.52
CA HIS A 373 6.85 -12.10 -17.34
C HIS A 373 7.54 -13.42 -17.62
N GLN A 374 7.82 -13.67 -18.90
CA GLN A 374 8.67 -14.77 -19.33
C GLN A 374 10.07 -14.27 -19.63
N VAL A 375 11.05 -15.00 -19.13
CA VAL A 375 12.46 -14.88 -19.47
C VAL A 375 12.79 -16.01 -20.43
N GLU A 376 13.35 -15.71 -21.57
CA GLU A 376 13.74 -16.70 -22.58
C GLU A 376 15.16 -16.45 -23.06
N GLY A 377 15.92 -17.52 -23.22
CA GLY A 377 17.24 -17.50 -23.86
C GLY A 377 17.25 -18.45 -25.04
N VAL A 378 17.84 -18.01 -26.13
CA VAL A 378 17.97 -18.76 -27.40
C VAL A 378 19.39 -18.65 -27.91
N ILE A 379 19.99 -19.77 -28.30
CA ILE A 379 21.31 -19.82 -28.94
C ILE A 379 21.17 -20.59 -30.26
N ALA A 380 21.58 -20.00 -31.36
CA ALA A 380 21.65 -20.65 -32.66
C ALA A 380 23.12 -20.73 -33.13
N ASP A 381 23.58 -21.93 -33.34
CA ASP A 381 24.94 -22.20 -33.83
C ASP A 381 25.00 -23.57 -34.53
N LYS A 382 26.08 -23.84 -35.25
CA LYS A 382 26.33 -25.17 -35.81
C LYS A 382 26.89 -26.11 -34.77
N GLY A 383 26.40 -27.34 -34.76
CA GLY A 383 26.94 -28.41 -33.92
C GLY A 383 26.54 -28.36 -32.43
N LEU A 384 25.57 -27.49 -32.04
CA LEU A 384 25.04 -27.48 -30.66
C LEU A 384 24.42 -28.82 -30.28
N THR A 385 24.64 -29.20 -29.04
CA THR A 385 24.17 -30.43 -28.45
C THR A 385 23.31 -30.20 -27.18
N LEU A 386 22.64 -31.24 -26.72
CA LEU A 386 21.95 -31.20 -25.43
C LEU A 386 22.91 -30.93 -24.25
N GLY A 387 24.17 -31.36 -24.37
CA GLY A 387 25.20 -31.05 -23.38
C GLY A 387 25.49 -29.56 -23.27
N ASP A 388 25.50 -28.86 -24.39
CA ASP A 388 25.69 -27.39 -24.43
C ASP A 388 24.53 -26.71 -23.74
N LEU A 389 23.28 -27.12 -23.99
CA LEU A 389 22.09 -26.61 -23.31
C LEU A 389 22.21 -26.77 -21.77
N ILE A 390 22.55 -27.98 -21.31
CA ILE A 390 22.74 -28.27 -19.90
C ILE A 390 23.85 -27.41 -19.30
N GLY A 391 24.97 -27.24 -20.04
CA GLY A 391 26.10 -26.40 -19.63
C GLY A 391 25.69 -24.92 -19.46
N PHE A 392 24.98 -24.36 -20.44
CA PHE A 392 24.45 -22.99 -20.36
C PHE A 392 23.50 -22.81 -19.22
N MET A 393 22.55 -23.74 -19.02
CA MET A 393 21.60 -23.69 -17.93
C MET A 393 22.30 -23.71 -16.56
N ASN A 394 23.27 -24.59 -16.37
CA ASN A 394 24.06 -24.64 -15.14
C ASN A 394 24.80 -23.31 -14.92
N THR A 395 25.41 -22.73 -15.93
CA THR A 395 26.11 -21.45 -15.83
C THR A 395 25.19 -20.32 -15.46
N PHE A 396 24.04 -20.21 -16.14
CA PHE A 396 23.03 -19.19 -15.88
C PHE A 396 22.50 -19.26 -14.44
N PHE A 397 22.05 -20.44 -14.00
CA PHE A 397 21.51 -20.62 -12.66
C PHE A 397 22.56 -20.48 -11.55
N ASN A 398 23.81 -20.90 -11.81
CA ASN A 398 24.90 -20.66 -10.85
C ASN A 398 25.16 -19.17 -10.64
N LYS A 399 25.11 -18.35 -11.71
CA LYS A 399 25.20 -16.89 -11.59
C LYS A 399 24.04 -16.27 -10.80
N MET A 400 22.85 -16.89 -10.86
CA MET A 400 21.71 -16.54 -10.03
C MET A 400 21.82 -17.02 -8.57
N GLY A 401 22.86 -17.77 -8.21
CA GLY A 401 23.03 -18.36 -6.89
C GLY A 401 22.29 -19.68 -6.67
N VAL A 402 21.64 -20.24 -7.70
CA VAL A 402 20.94 -21.53 -7.65
C VAL A 402 21.91 -22.66 -7.97
N LYS A 403 22.15 -23.55 -7.00
CA LYS A 403 23.04 -24.72 -7.13
C LYS A 403 22.22 -26.00 -7.27
N ASN A 404 22.85 -27.06 -7.79
CA ASN A 404 22.28 -28.42 -7.86
C ASN A 404 21.03 -28.50 -8.76
N LEU A 405 21.10 -28.02 -9.98
CA LEU A 405 20.04 -28.19 -10.97
C LEU A 405 19.81 -29.68 -11.27
N ARG A 406 18.56 -30.08 -11.38
CA ARG A 406 18.15 -31.42 -11.82
C ARG A 406 17.27 -31.28 -13.04
N PHE A 407 17.60 -31.97 -14.10
CA PHE A 407 16.83 -32.03 -15.33
C PHE A 407 16.02 -33.33 -15.38
N LYS A 408 14.80 -33.26 -15.90
CA LYS A 408 13.98 -34.43 -16.21
C LYS A 408 13.50 -34.35 -17.66
N PRO A 409 13.28 -35.46 -18.35
CA PRO A 409 12.61 -35.46 -19.65
C PRO A 409 11.24 -34.79 -19.53
N ALA A 410 10.89 -33.99 -20.53
CA ALA A 410 9.61 -33.32 -20.65
C ALA A 410 9.15 -33.38 -22.12
N TYR A 411 7.91 -32.98 -22.37
CA TYR A 411 7.37 -32.84 -23.73
C TYR A 411 7.03 -31.38 -24.01
N ASN A 412 7.41 -30.96 -25.21
CA ASN A 412 7.04 -29.64 -25.73
C ASN A 412 6.89 -29.75 -27.27
N PRO A 413 5.83 -29.22 -27.89
CA PRO A 413 5.60 -29.37 -29.33
C PRO A 413 6.74 -28.92 -30.23
N TYR A 414 7.46 -27.87 -29.85
CA TYR A 414 8.52 -27.23 -30.63
C TYR A 414 9.94 -27.64 -30.28
N THR A 415 10.13 -28.52 -29.29
CA THR A 415 11.46 -29.00 -28.89
C THR A 415 11.54 -30.53 -28.85
N GLU A 416 12.67 -31.06 -29.28
CA GLU A 416 13.03 -32.50 -29.22
C GLU A 416 14.58 -32.63 -29.23
N PRO A 417 15.21 -33.09 -28.15
CA PRO A 417 14.64 -33.44 -26.86
C PRO A 417 14.23 -32.24 -26.02
N SER A 418 13.27 -32.45 -25.12
CA SER A 418 12.79 -31.46 -24.16
C SER A 418 13.14 -31.81 -22.73
N LEU A 419 13.49 -30.82 -21.93
CA LEU A 419 13.87 -30.94 -20.52
C LEU A 419 13.01 -30.03 -19.66
N GLY A 420 12.52 -30.55 -18.54
CA GLY A 420 11.90 -29.82 -17.46
C GLY A 420 12.68 -29.97 -16.14
N LYS A 421 12.22 -29.34 -15.07
CA LYS A 421 12.85 -29.37 -13.74
C LYS A 421 11.90 -29.91 -12.69
N TRP A 422 12.45 -30.48 -11.58
CA TRP A 422 11.67 -31.02 -10.46
C TRP A 422 10.89 -29.96 -9.68
N VAL A 423 11.50 -28.83 -9.39
CA VAL A 423 10.78 -27.60 -9.04
C VAL A 423 10.69 -26.83 -10.32
N GLU A 424 9.49 -26.66 -10.86
CA GLU A 424 9.26 -26.09 -12.17
C GLU A 424 9.71 -24.64 -12.22
N LEU A 425 11.01 -24.43 -12.52
CA LEU A 425 11.58 -23.10 -12.74
C LEU A 425 11.50 -22.72 -14.20
N GLY A 426 11.35 -23.69 -15.11
CA GLY A 426 11.24 -23.45 -16.54
C GLY A 426 11.44 -24.72 -17.37
N ASN A 427 11.17 -24.60 -18.66
CA ASN A 427 11.35 -25.61 -19.68
C ASN A 427 12.52 -25.24 -20.59
N SER A 428 13.16 -26.26 -21.19
CA SER A 428 14.26 -26.06 -22.11
C SER A 428 14.30 -27.20 -23.12
N GLY A 429 14.94 -26.99 -24.25
CA GLY A 429 15.05 -28.04 -25.28
C GLY A 429 15.81 -27.55 -26.50
N MET A 430 15.97 -28.47 -27.45
CA MET A 430 16.49 -28.16 -28.79
C MET A 430 15.29 -27.94 -29.72
N PHE A 431 15.29 -26.86 -30.48
CA PHE A 431 14.20 -26.61 -31.43
C PHE A 431 14.23 -27.66 -32.53
N ARG A 432 13.03 -28.05 -32.96
CA ARG A 432 12.86 -29.10 -33.95
C ARG A 432 13.26 -28.65 -35.35
N PRO A 433 13.80 -29.55 -36.24
CA PRO A 433 14.04 -29.24 -37.64
C PRO A 433 12.78 -28.75 -38.36
N GLU A 434 11.60 -29.31 -38.04
CA GLU A 434 10.29 -28.92 -38.58
C GLU A 434 9.93 -27.46 -38.31
N MET A 435 10.56 -26.83 -37.33
CA MET A 435 10.45 -25.41 -37.08
C MET A 435 11.52 -24.60 -37.80
N LEU A 436 12.77 -25.05 -37.79
CA LEU A 436 13.95 -24.30 -38.24
C LEU A 436 14.14 -24.29 -39.76
N GLU A 437 14.01 -25.45 -40.38
CA GLU A 437 14.28 -25.61 -41.84
C GLU A 437 13.23 -24.87 -42.71
N PRO A 438 11.92 -24.85 -42.36
CA PRO A 438 10.95 -24.00 -43.08
C PRO A 438 11.28 -22.51 -43.03
N MET A 439 11.97 -22.01 -41.98
CA MET A 439 12.43 -20.63 -41.92
C MET A 439 13.51 -20.31 -42.94
N GLY A 440 14.24 -21.34 -43.41
CA GLY A 440 15.36 -21.24 -44.32
C GLY A 440 16.73 -21.37 -43.64
N LEU A 441 16.75 -21.86 -42.38
CA LEU A 441 18.02 -22.19 -41.72
C LEU A 441 18.62 -23.49 -42.32
N ASP A 442 19.96 -23.52 -42.42
CA ASP A 442 20.71 -24.69 -42.86
C ASP A 442 20.47 -25.87 -41.91
N PRO A 443 20.29 -27.13 -42.40
CA PRO A 443 20.13 -28.30 -41.56
C PRO A 443 21.20 -28.53 -40.50
N ASP A 444 22.43 -27.99 -40.72
CA ASP A 444 23.53 -28.05 -39.75
C ASP A 444 23.35 -27.10 -38.55
N VAL A 445 22.48 -26.09 -38.69
CA VAL A 445 22.19 -25.14 -37.61
C VAL A 445 21.29 -25.78 -36.57
N ARG A 446 21.74 -25.76 -35.32
CA ARG A 446 20.98 -26.20 -34.18
C ARG A 446 20.61 -25.01 -33.30
N VAL A 447 19.43 -25.07 -32.67
CA VAL A 447 18.97 -24.02 -31.77
C VAL A 447 18.61 -24.64 -30.44
N ILE A 448 19.24 -24.14 -29.40
CA ILE A 448 18.90 -24.47 -28.00
C ILE A 448 18.18 -23.31 -27.37
N ALA A 449 17.11 -23.59 -26.60
CA ALA A 449 16.32 -22.58 -25.98
C ALA A 449 15.84 -23.00 -24.58
N TRP A 450 15.61 -22.01 -23.74
CA TRP A 450 15.00 -22.21 -22.43
C TRP A 450 14.13 -21.03 -22.06
N GLY A 451 13.06 -21.31 -21.31
CA GLY A 451 12.14 -20.31 -20.81
C GLY A 451 11.79 -20.53 -19.35
N LEU A 452 11.64 -19.44 -18.58
CA LEU A 452 11.17 -19.44 -17.20
C LEU A 452 10.34 -18.19 -16.93
N SER A 453 9.49 -18.22 -15.89
CA SER A 453 8.81 -17.01 -15.43
C SER A 453 9.78 -16.15 -14.60
N LEU A 454 9.62 -14.83 -14.64
CA LEU A 454 10.38 -13.91 -13.78
C LEU A 454 9.85 -13.91 -12.34
N GLU A 455 8.54 -14.10 -12.19
CA GLU A 455 7.84 -14.09 -10.90
C GLU A 455 8.31 -15.21 -9.99
N ARG A 456 8.46 -16.43 -10.50
CA ARG A 456 8.80 -17.60 -9.68
C ARG A 456 10.15 -17.47 -8.98
N PRO A 457 11.26 -17.13 -9.67
CA PRO A 457 12.53 -16.81 -9.01
C PRO A 457 12.45 -15.64 -8.05
N THR A 458 11.65 -14.61 -8.38
CA THR A 458 11.44 -13.45 -7.51
C THR A 458 10.72 -13.84 -6.22
N MET A 459 9.67 -14.67 -6.30
CA MET A 459 8.97 -15.20 -5.13
C MET A 459 9.90 -16.01 -4.24
N ILE A 460 10.74 -16.87 -4.83
CA ILE A 460 11.71 -17.68 -4.08
C ILE A 460 12.76 -16.78 -3.41
N LYS A 461 13.28 -15.80 -4.13
CA LYS A 461 14.31 -14.88 -3.63
C LYS A 461 13.84 -14.05 -2.45
N TYR A 462 12.60 -13.59 -2.47
CA TYR A 462 12.03 -12.71 -1.45
C TYR A 462 11.08 -13.41 -0.46
N GLY A 463 10.90 -14.73 -0.56
CA GLY A 463 10.05 -15.49 0.35
C GLY A 463 8.55 -15.24 0.18
N ILE A 464 8.10 -14.82 -1.01
CA ILE A 464 6.71 -14.47 -1.31
C ILE A 464 5.93 -15.76 -1.63
N ASN A 465 4.82 -15.98 -0.94
CA ASN A 465 3.97 -17.16 -1.12
C ASN A 465 2.77 -16.94 -2.04
N ASN A 466 2.45 -15.67 -2.36
CA ASN A 466 1.30 -15.32 -3.18
C ASN A 466 1.74 -14.38 -4.31
N ILE A 467 1.68 -14.85 -5.54
CA ILE A 467 2.10 -14.09 -6.73
C ILE A 467 1.36 -12.75 -6.89
N ARG A 468 0.14 -12.62 -6.34
CA ARG A 468 -0.67 -11.38 -6.36
C ARG A 468 -0.08 -10.24 -5.50
N GLU A 469 0.92 -10.53 -4.66
CA GLU A 469 1.68 -9.50 -3.93
C GLU A 469 2.71 -8.80 -4.83
N LEU A 470 3.08 -9.45 -5.94
CA LEU A 470 3.98 -8.87 -6.95
C LEU A 470 3.23 -8.10 -8.04
N LEU A 471 2.02 -8.51 -8.38
CA LEU A 471 1.27 -7.92 -9.49
C LEU A 471 -0.23 -7.87 -9.17
N GLY A 472 -0.88 -6.73 -9.45
CA GLY A 472 -2.31 -6.53 -9.26
C GLY A 472 -2.68 -5.73 -8.01
N HIS A 473 -3.92 -5.86 -7.58
CA HIS A 473 -4.53 -5.01 -6.54
C HIS A 473 -4.03 -5.26 -5.10
N LYS A 474 -3.29 -6.34 -4.87
CA LYS A 474 -2.72 -6.69 -3.55
C LYS A 474 -1.31 -6.15 -3.35
N VAL A 475 -0.74 -5.50 -4.35
CA VAL A 475 0.60 -4.90 -4.28
C VAL A 475 0.62 -3.73 -3.32
N ASN A 476 1.58 -3.72 -2.39
CA ASN A 476 1.79 -2.60 -1.49
C ASN A 476 2.63 -1.50 -2.17
N LEU A 477 1.95 -0.53 -2.79
CA LEU A 477 2.60 0.57 -3.51
C LEU A 477 3.46 1.46 -2.59
N THR A 478 3.03 1.67 -1.36
CA THR A 478 3.78 2.49 -0.39
C THR A 478 5.12 1.84 -0.04
N MET A 479 5.13 0.51 0.14
CA MET A 479 6.36 -0.24 0.36
C MET A 479 7.32 -0.08 -0.83
N ILE A 480 6.83 -0.19 -2.07
CA ILE A 480 7.64 -0.03 -3.27
C ILE A 480 8.19 1.40 -3.39
N GLN A 481 7.37 2.41 -3.13
CA GLN A 481 7.78 3.82 -3.23
C GLN A 481 8.85 4.21 -2.20
N ASN A 482 8.74 3.70 -0.97
CA ASN A 482 9.54 4.17 0.15
C ASN A 482 10.76 3.28 0.46
N ASN A 483 10.78 2.03 -0.01
CA ASN A 483 11.81 1.08 0.38
C ASN A 483 12.79 0.79 -0.77
N PRO A 484 14.08 1.16 -0.62
CA PRO A 484 15.13 0.77 -1.56
C PRO A 484 15.41 -0.74 -1.52
N ILE A 485 15.13 -1.40 -0.39
CA ILE A 485 15.30 -2.83 -0.16
C ILE A 485 13.91 -3.48 -0.09
N CYS A 486 13.71 -4.60 -0.80
CA CYS A 486 12.48 -5.36 -0.70
C CYS A 486 12.50 -6.20 0.57
N LEU A 487 11.60 -5.88 1.48
CA LEU A 487 11.27 -6.68 2.65
C LEU A 487 9.76 -7.00 2.55
N PHE A 488 9.46 -8.29 2.43
CA PHE A 488 8.08 -8.80 2.42
C PHE A 488 7.78 -9.52 3.71
#